data_18ea7aeb6d94b19cb9ab32c4cbd61a6b
#
_entry.id   18ea7aeb6d94b19cb9ab32c4cbd61a6b
#
_cell.length_a   1.000
_cell.length_b   1.000
_cell.length_c   1.000
_cell.angle_alpha   90.00
_cell.angle_beta   90.00
_cell.angle_gamma   90.00
#
_symmetry.space_group_name_H-M   'P 1'
#
loop_
_entity.id
_entity.type
_entity.pdbx_description
1 polymer ?
#
loop_
_entity_poly.entity_id
_entity_poly.type
_entity_poly.pdbx_seq_one_letter_code
_entity_poly.pdbx_strand_id
1 'polypeptide(L)'
;MKRIVMSALVLLLAASVSTTQAQEKKMQKAPAQKETTIKGEVVDLACYIHQGAGGEDHRDCAIACAKAGGALGILADDGTLYISLLPDNHKEGPNAKLIDHAAHQVEVKGYVREKGGVKGIMITSVSMPAKEMKMEKKY
;
A
#
# COMPACT_ATOMS: atom_id res chain seq x y z
N MET A 1 18.87 -84.27 1.56
CA MET A 1 17.73 -84.39 2.45
C MET A 1 17.29 -83.00 2.83
N LYS A 2 16.09 -82.71 2.43
CA LYS A 2 15.38 -81.43 2.50
C LYS A 2 15.12 -80.98 3.92
N ARG A 3 15.32 -79.74 4.23
CA ARG A 3 14.54 -79.06 5.25
C ARG A 3 14.30 -77.60 4.86
N ILE A 4 13.09 -77.43 4.50
CA ILE A 4 12.39 -76.16 4.21
C ILE A 4 12.27 -75.43 5.53
N VAL A 5 12.78 -74.19 5.61
CA VAL A 5 12.47 -73.26 6.67
C VAL A 5 11.71 -72.10 6.04
N MET A 6 10.40 -72.18 6.21
CA MET A 6 9.48 -71.03 5.96
C MET A 6 9.76 -69.96 7.01
N SER A 7 10.34 -68.86 6.59
CA SER A 7 10.40 -67.68 7.41
C SER A 7 9.27 -66.75 7.05
N ALA A 8 8.39 -66.58 7.99
CA ALA A 8 7.24 -65.70 7.88
C ALA A 8 7.69 -64.23 7.67
N LEU A 9 7.28 -63.68 6.57
CA LEU A 9 7.43 -62.25 6.25
C LEU A 9 6.33 -61.50 6.95
N VAL A 10 6.67 -60.92 8.09
CA VAL A 10 5.77 -59.98 8.79
C VAL A 10 5.82 -58.64 8.06
N LEU A 11 4.78 -58.34 7.27
CA LEU A 11 4.55 -57.03 6.72
C LEU A 11 4.12 -56.07 7.82
N LEU A 12 5.04 -55.23 8.28
CA LEU A 12 4.72 -54.02 9.07
C LEU A 12 4.29 -52.93 8.11
N LEU A 13 2.96 -52.77 7.94
CA LEU A 13 2.37 -51.57 7.39
C LEU A 13 2.53 -50.43 8.39
N ALA A 14 3.58 -49.65 8.23
CA ALA A 14 3.69 -48.36 8.91
C ALA A 14 2.77 -47.39 8.23
N ALA A 15 1.56 -47.19 8.78
CA ALA A 15 0.66 -46.11 8.39
C ALA A 15 1.33 -44.78 8.75
N SER A 16 1.96 -44.11 7.77
CA SER A 16 2.42 -42.74 7.86
C SER A 16 1.21 -41.82 7.90
N VAL A 17 0.77 -41.51 9.08
CA VAL A 17 -0.16 -40.40 9.33
C VAL A 17 0.57 -39.09 9.02
N SER A 18 0.39 -38.60 7.80
CA SER A 18 0.81 -37.25 7.42
C SER A 18 -0.09 -36.26 8.15
N THR A 19 0.35 -35.80 9.30
CA THR A 19 -0.26 -34.66 10.01
C THR A 19 -0.02 -33.43 9.16
N THR A 20 -1.01 -33.05 8.37
CA THR A 20 -1.09 -31.75 7.72
C THR A 20 -1.23 -30.71 8.82
N GLN A 21 -0.12 -30.16 9.30
CA GLN A 21 -0.15 -28.99 10.16
C GLN A 21 -0.66 -27.82 9.29
N ALA A 22 -1.95 -27.53 9.43
CA ALA A 22 -2.49 -26.25 9.02
C ALA A 22 -1.73 -25.18 9.81
N GLN A 23 -0.74 -24.56 9.16
CA GLN A 23 -0.10 -23.36 9.69
C GLN A 23 -1.17 -22.27 9.72
N GLU A 24 -1.82 -22.11 10.85
CA GLU A 24 -2.51 -20.87 11.20
C GLU A 24 -1.47 -19.76 11.10
N LYS A 25 -1.47 -19.08 9.96
CA LYS A 25 -0.72 -17.86 9.75
C LYS A 25 -1.28 -16.83 10.71
N LYS A 26 -0.74 -16.81 11.95
CA LYS A 26 -0.99 -15.73 12.90
C LYS A 26 -0.75 -14.46 12.13
N MET A 27 -1.84 -13.73 11.86
CA MET A 27 -1.77 -12.36 11.39
C MET A 27 -0.97 -11.60 12.46
N GLN A 28 0.32 -11.45 12.20
CA GLN A 28 1.18 -10.63 13.05
C GLN A 28 0.60 -9.23 12.99
N LYS A 29 -0.02 -8.82 14.10
CA LYS A 29 -0.39 -7.42 14.33
C LYS A 29 0.87 -6.60 14.08
N ALA A 30 0.84 -5.82 13.00
CA ALA A 30 1.96 -4.95 12.64
C ALA A 30 2.35 -4.12 13.88
N PRO A 31 3.66 -3.94 14.16
CA PRO A 31 4.09 -3.14 15.30
C PRO A 31 3.40 -1.79 15.24
N ALA A 32 3.00 -1.25 16.41
CA ALA A 32 2.36 0.04 16.54
C ALA A 32 3.26 1.09 15.86
N GLN A 33 2.90 1.49 14.63
CA GLN A 33 3.65 2.48 13.89
C GLN A 33 3.23 3.87 14.34
N LYS A 34 4.23 4.74 14.46
CA LYS A 34 4.01 6.15 14.77
C LYS A 34 3.38 6.81 13.54
N GLU A 35 2.34 7.58 13.73
CA GLU A 35 1.78 8.45 12.69
C GLU A 35 2.85 9.47 12.26
N THR A 36 3.01 9.63 10.97
CA THR A 36 4.01 10.51 10.35
C THR A 36 3.29 11.60 9.58
N THR A 37 3.86 12.80 9.56
CA THR A 37 3.40 13.90 8.74
C THR A 37 4.35 14.05 7.54
N ILE A 38 3.80 14.08 6.33
CA ILE A 38 4.51 14.27 5.06
C ILE A 38 3.97 15.53 4.40
N LYS A 39 4.86 16.36 3.90
CA LYS A 39 4.54 17.51 3.06
C LYS A 39 4.95 17.23 1.64
N GLY A 40 4.12 17.61 0.68
CA GLY A 40 4.41 17.37 -0.72
C GLY A 40 3.20 17.60 -1.61
N GLU A 41 3.39 17.37 -2.90
CA GLU A 41 2.37 17.50 -3.93
C GLU A 41 1.58 16.19 -4.10
N VAL A 42 0.28 16.30 -4.33
CA VAL A 42 -0.55 15.17 -4.77
C VAL A 42 -0.35 14.95 -6.26
N VAL A 43 0.22 13.83 -6.65
CA VAL A 43 0.51 13.51 -8.06
C VAL A 43 -0.24 12.26 -8.53
N ASP A 44 -0.58 12.23 -9.83
CA ASP A 44 -0.94 11.00 -10.53
C ASP A 44 0.33 10.17 -10.71
N LEU A 45 0.36 8.99 -10.11
CA LEU A 45 1.55 8.14 -10.12
C LEU A 45 1.95 7.68 -11.53
N ALA A 46 0.97 7.37 -12.38
CA ALA A 46 1.25 6.89 -13.74
C ALA A 46 1.90 7.99 -14.57
N CYS A 47 1.30 9.18 -14.60
CA CYS A 47 1.82 10.30 -15.36
C CYS A 47 3.15 10.83 -14.78
N TYR A 48 3.26 10.89 -13.46
CA TYR A 48 4.50 11.31 -12.83
C TYR A 48 5.66 10.36 -13.12
N ILE A 49 5.48 9.05 -12.95
CA ILE A 49 6.53 8.05 -13.18
C ILE A 49 6.91 7.96 -14.68
N HIS A 50 5.92 8.10 -15.58
CA HIS A 50 6.14 7.97 -17.01
C HIS A 50 6.87 9.17 -17.60
N GLN A 51 6.50 10.39 -17.20
CA GLN A 51 6.95 11.62 -17.86
C GLN A 51 7.26 12.79 -16.92
N GLY A 52 7.23 12.59 -15.62
CA GLY A 52 7.49 13.63 -14.63
C GLY A 52 6.37 14.66 -14.52
N ALA A 53 5.14 14.31 -14.96
CA ALA A 53 4.03 15.25 -14.95
C ALA A 53 3.53 15.53 -13.53
N GLY A 54 3.34 16.81 -13.22
CA GLY A 54 2.85 17.32 -11.93
C GLY A 54 2.52 18.81 -12.04
N GLY A 55 2.16 19.42 -10.92
CA GLY A 55 1.78 20.81 -10.84
C GLY A 55 0.39 21.10 -11.40
N GLU A 56 -0.03 22.38 -11.25
CA GLU A 56 -1.39 22.85 -11.58
C GLU A 56 -1.80 22.55 -13.02
N ASP A 57 -0.88 22.65 -13.97
CA ASP A 57 -1.14 22.38 -15.40
C ASP A 57 -1.55 20.92 -15.65
N HIS A 58 -1.24 20.02 -14.74
CA HIS A 58 -1.60 18.58 -14.84
C HIS A 58 -2.83 18.19 -14.03
N ARG A 59 -3.43 19.12 -13.31
CA ARG A 59 -4.52 18.86 -12.35
C ARG A 59 -5.71 18.12 -12.95
N ASP A 60 -6.24 18.61 -14.05
CA ASP A 60 -7.43 18.02 -14.70
C ASP A 60 -7.17 16.59 -15.17
N CYS A 61 -5.97 16.33 -15.70
CA CYS A 61 -5.54 15.00 -16.10
C CYS A 61 -5.42 14.06 -14.88
N ALA A 62 -4.80 14.51 -13.80
CA ALA A 62 -4.66 13.75 -12.57
C ALA A 62 -6.01 13.35 -11.96
N ILE A 63 -6.98 14.28 -11.95
CA ILE A 63 -8.36 14.02 -11.51
C ILE A 63 -9.05 13.01 -12.43
N ALA A 64 -8.91 13.15 -13.75
CA ALA A 64 -9.52 12.23 -14.72
C ALA A 64 -8.94 10.80 -14.56
N CYS A 65 -7.63 10.68 -14.45
CA CYS A 65 -6.95 9.41 -14.21
C CYS A 65 -7.38 8.76 -12.88
N ALA A 66 -7.45 9.56 -11.81
CA ALA A 66 -7.89 9.06 -10.51
C ALA A 66 -9.33 8.55 -10.50
N LYS A 67 -10.24 9.23 -11.23
CA LYS A 67 -11.65 8.80 -11.45
C LYS A 67 -11.74 7.52 -12.28
N ALA A 68 -10.80 7.31 -13.20
CA ALA A 68 -10.69 6.08 -13.98
C ALA A 68 -10.05 4.91 -13.22
N GLY A 69 -9.64 5.12 -11.96
CA GLY A 69 -9.01 4.09 -11.12
C GLY A 69 -7.49 4.17 -11.06
N GLY A 70 -6.88 5.19 -11.65
CA GLY A 70 -5.46 5.49 -11.51
C GLY A 70 -5.09 5.79 -10.06
N ALA A 71 -3.89 5.42 -9.65
CA ALA A 71 -3.43 5.65 -8.28
C ALA A 71 -2.85 7.05 -8.12
N LEU A 72 -3.26 7.75 -7.06
CA LEU A 72 -2.63 8.97 -6.59
C LEU A 72 -1.56 8.66 -5.53
N GLY A 73 -0.60 9.56 -5.40
CA GLY A 73 0.44 9.52 -4.39
C GLY A 73 0.84 10.90 -3.93
N ILE A 74 1.79 10.92 -3.01
CA ILE A 74 2.41 12.15 -2.49
C ILE A 74 3.86 12.18 -2.94
N LEU A 75 4.21 13.17 -3.72
CA LEU A 75 5.60 13.53 -4.00
C LEU A 75 6.07 14.47 -2.91
N ALA A 76 6.81 13.94 -1.96
CA ALA A 76 7.29 14.72 -0.82
C ALA A 76 8.36 15.74 -1.25
N ASP A 77 8.54 16.79 -0.43
CA ASP A 77 9.51 17.87 -0.69
C ASP A 77 10.96 17.37 -0.83
N ASP A 78 11.27 16.20 -0.29
CA ASP A 78 12.58 15.53 -0.41
C ASP A 78 12.73 14.66 -1.66
N GLY A 79 11.73 14.65 -2.54
CA GLY A 79 11.66 13.83 -3.75
C GLY A 79 11.20 12.38 -3.52
N THR A 80 10.87 12.00 -2.29
CA THR A 80 10.33 10.67 -2.00
C THR A 80 8.88 10.55 -2.49
N LEU A 81 8.60 9.48 -3.24
CA LEU A 81 7.24 9.20 -3.71
C LEU A 81 6.56 8.19 -2.77
N TYR A 82 5.39 8.57 -2.26
CA TYR A 82 4.54 7.72 -1.42
C TYR A 82 3.26 7.36 -2.15
N ILE A 83 3.01 6.06 -2.32
CA ILE A 83 1.77 5.54 -2.90
C ILE A 83 0.66 5.62 -1.85
N SER A 84 -0.51 6.16 -2.21
CA SER A 84 -1.68 6.10 -1.33
C SER A 84 -2.18 4.66 -1.18
N LEU A 85 -2.23 4.18 0.05
CA LEU A 85 -2.68 2.83 0.37
C LEU A 85 -4.15 2.84 0.79
N LEU A 86 -4.82 1.73 0.51
CA LEU A 86 -6.18 1.50 0.98
C LEU A 86 -6.24 1.54 2.52
N PRO A 87 -7.20 2.25 3.13
CA PRO A 87 -7.36 2.22 4.57
C PRO A 87 -7.75 0.83 5.09
N ASP A 88 -7.37 0.49 6.31
CA ASP A 88 -7.65 -0.82 6.92
C ASP A 88 -9.16 -1.14 7.01
N ASN A 89 -10.01 -0.11 7.05
CA ASN A 89 -11.46 -0.27 7.13
C ASN A 89 -12.12 -0.68 5.80
N HIS A 90 -11.40 -0.59 4.67
CA HIS A 90 -11.86 -0.88 3.31
C HIS A 90 -13.17 -0.16 2.89
N LYS A 91 -13.53 0.94 3.57
CA LYS A 91 -14.75 1.71 3.28
C LYS A 91 -14.55 2.79 2.22
N GLU A 92 -13.31 3.24 2.08
CA GLU A 92 -12.93 4.31 1.15
C GLU A 92 -11.84 3.81 0.22
N GLY A 93 -11.85 4.28 -1.03
CA GLY A 93 -10.77 4.01 -1.97
C GLY A 93 -9.46 4.72 -1.56
N PRO A 94 -8.30 4.27 -2.09
CA PRO A 94 -7.01 4.88 -1.73
C PRO A 94 -6.91 6.36 -2.12
N ASN A 95 -7.65 6.79 -3.16
CA ASN A 95 -7.65 8.17 -3.64
C ASN A 95 -8.65 9.09 -2.93
N ALA A 96 -9.55 8.54 -2.10
CA ALA A 96 -10.71 9.28 -1.59
C ALA A 96 -10.34 10.59 -0.86
N LYS A 97 -9.20 10.61 -0.16
CA LYS A 97 -8.73 11.79 0.57
C LYS A 97 -7.82 12.71 -0.27
N LEU A 98 -7.41 12.27 -1.45
CA LEU A 98 -6.42 12.99 -2.26
C LEU A 98 -7.01 13.63 -3.51
N ILE A 99 -8.11 13.09 -4.06
CA ILE A 99 -8.61 13.48 -5.38
C ILE A 99 -8.96 14.97 -5.46
N ASP A 100 -9.50 15.55 -4.40
CA ASP A 100 -9.86 16.97 -4.34
C ASP A 100 -8.61 17.88 -4.23
N HIS A 101 -7.48 17.29 -3.86
CA HIS A 101 -6.19 17.95 -3.69
C HIS A 101 -5.19 17.63 -4.81
N ALA A 102 -5.65 17.02 -5.92
CA ALA A 102 -4.76 16.68 -7.03
C ALA A 102 -4.00 17.91 -7.52
N ALA A 103 -2.68 17.78 -7.73
CA ALA A 103 -1.74 18.83 -8.13
C ALA A 103 -1.52 19.95 -7.09
N HIS A 104 -2.08 19.85 -5.90
CA HIS A 104 -1.84 20.81 -4.82
C HIS A 104 -0.81 20.32 -3.83
N GLN A 105 -0.14 21.29 -3.18
CA GLN A 105 0.71 21.02 -2.02
C GLN A 105 -0.18 20.72 -0.80
N VAL A 106 0.16 19.64 -0.11
CA VAL A 106 -0.61 19.18 1.05
C VAL A 106 0.30 18.83 2.21
N GLU A 107 -0.27 18.82 3.41
CA GLU A 107 0.29 18.16 4.58
C GLU A 107 -0.57 16.94 4.88
N VAL A 108 0.01 15.75 4.75
CA VAL A 108 -0.66 14.46 4.92
C VAL A 108 -0.18 13.81 6.20
N LYS A 109 -1.11 13.36 7.06
CA LYS A 109 -0.81 12.50 8.20
C LYS A 109 -1.22 11.07 7.89
N GLY A 110 -0.42 10.12 8.36
CA GLY A 110 -0.70 8.72 8.11
C GLY A 110 0.39 7.77 8.59
N TYR A 111 0.18 6.50 8.29
CA TYR A 111 1.11 5.44 8.65
C TYR A 111 1.88 4.98 7.41
N VAL A 112 3.19 5.23 7.43
CA VAL A 112 4.07 4.85 6.33
C VAL A 112 4.39 3.35 6.40
N ARG A 113 4.43 2.71 5.25
CA ARG A 113 4.89 1.34 5.03
C ARG A 113 5.95 1.35 3.95
N GLU A 114 6.97 0.51 4.13
CA GLU A 114 7.99 0.31 3.11
C GLU A 114 8.24 -1.18 2.92
N LYS A 115 8.25 -1.60 1.66
CA LYS A 115 8.58 -2.97 1.30
C LYS A 115 9.09 -3.05 -0.14
N GLY A 116 10.21 -3.74 -0.34
CA GLY A 116 10.78 -3.93 -1.69
C GLY A 116 11.15 -2.63 -2.40
N GLY A 117 11.58 -1.61 -1.65
CA GLY A 117 11.92 -0.29 -2.19
C GLY A 117 10.70 0.62 -2.48
N VAL A 118 9.48 0.12 -2.25
CA VAL A 118 8.25 0.90 -2.45
C VAL A 118 7.79 1.46 -1.11
N LYS A 119 7.52 2.76 -1.07
CA LYS A 119 6.93 3.44 0.08
C LYS A 119 5.45 3.71 -0.17
N GLY A 120 4.63 3.36 0.81
CA GLY A 120 3.20 3.63 0.79
C GLY A 120 2.77 4.31 2.08
N ILE A 121 1.65 5.04 2.02
CA ILE A 121 1.07 5.72 3.17
C ILE A 121 -0.43 5.41 3.30
N MET A 122 -0.83 4.93 4.46
CA MET A 122 -2.23 4.88 4.87
C MET A 122 -2.62 6.24 5.45
N ILE A 123 -3.40 7.01 4.71
CA ILE A 123 -3.72 8.40 5.02
C ILE A 123 -4.82 8.47 6.08
N THR A 124 -4.57 9.18 7.17
CA THR A 124 -5.56 9.49 8.21
C THR A 124 -6.21 10.85 7.98
N SER A 125 -5.40 11.86 7.61
CA SER A 125 -5.90 13.20 7.27
C SER A 125 -5.05 13.89 6.23
N VAL A 126 -5.68 14.81 5.50
CA VAL A 126 -5.04 15.71 4.52
C VAL A 126 -5.43 17.14 4.88
N SER A 127 -4.51 18.05 4.78
CA SER A 127 -4.74 19.48 4.94
C SER A 127 -3.89 20.28 3.97
N MET A 128 -4.39 21.42 3.52
CA MET A 128 -3.61 22.33 2.70
C MET A 128 -2.71 23.20 3.60
N PRO A 129 -1.47 23.50 3.19
CA PRO A 129 -0.62 24.44 3.89
C PRO A 129 -1.28 25.82 3.96
N ALA A 130 -1.10 26.52 5.09
CA ALA A 130 -1.73 27.82 5.31
C ALA A 130 -1.43 28.87 4.24
N LYS A 131 -0.33 28.70 3.49
CA LYS A 131 0.05 29.56 2.35
C LYS A 131 -0.89 29.38 1.16
N GLU A 132 -1.29 28.16 0.84
CA GLU A 132 -2.16 27.84 -0.29
C GLU A 132 -3.62 28.23 -0.01
N MET A 133 -4.11 28.03 1.21
CA MET A 133 -5.45 28.48 1.61
C MET A 133 -5.67 30.00 1.44
N LYS A 134 -4.60 30.81 1.48
CA LYS A 134 -4.68 32.25 1.21
C LYS A 134 -4.77 32.59 -0.26
N MET A 135 -4.23 31.76 -1.13
CA MET A 135 -4.28 31.99 -2.58
C MET A 135 -5.66 31.64 -3.15
N GLU A 136 -6.26 30.55 -2.71
CA GLU A 136 -7.59 30.12 -3.16
C GLU A 136 -8.71 31.11 -2.76
N LYS A 137 -8.58 31.81 -1.62
CA LYS A 137 -9.53 32.85 -1.20
C LYS A 137 -9.43 34.17 -1.97
N LYS A 138 -8.47 34.31 -2.89
CA LYS A 138 -8.23 35.57 -3.63
C LYS A 138 -8.89 35.59 -5.01
N TYR A 139 -9.47 34.48 -5.42
CA TYR A 139 -10.27 34.32 -6.65
C TYR A 139 -11.71 33.94 -6.26
#